data_65d47b3172aad6affec2ed2a452a54a6
#
_entry.id   65d47b3172aad6affec2ed2a452a54a6
#
_cell.length_a   1.000
_cell.length_b   1.000
_cell.length_c   1.000
_cell.angle_alpha   90.00
_cell.angle_beta   90.00
_cell.angle_gamma   90.00
#
_symmetry.space_group_name_H-M   'P 1'
#
loop_
_entity.id
_entity.type
_entity.pdbx_description
1 polymer ?
#
loop_
_entity_poly.entity_id
_entity_poly.type
_entity_poly.pdbx_seq_one_letter_code
_entity_poly.pdbx_strand_id
1 'polypeptide(L)' 'MTLQKAKSIARPFGLTLRKVCSGDYRVNFRDGNETTAYYTDNLEDAVNAAVEMARKRALRTGPSGSNEQMFG' A
#
# COMPACT_ATOMS: atom_id res chain seq x y z
N MET A 1 -0.37 17.58 4.49
CA MET A 1 -1.19 16.55 3.85
C MET A 1 -2.32 16.16 4.79
N THR A 2 -3.49 15.89 4.25
CA THR A 2 -4.64 15.47 5.04
C THR A 2 -4.90 13.98 4.83
N LEU A 3 -5.64 13.38 5.77
CA LEU A 3 -6.01 11.97 5.66
C LEU A 3 -6.81 11.71 4.38
N GLN A 4 -7.69 12.63 4.03
CA GLN A 4 -8.50 12.49 2.83
C GLN A 4 -7.64 12.49 1.57
N LYS A 5 -6.65 13.36 1.54
CA LYS A 5 -5.70 13.41 0.42
C LYS A 5 -4.92 12.10 0.32
N ALA A 6 -4.47 11.60 1.47
CA ALA A 6 -3.73 10.35 1.52
C ALA A 6 -4.57 9.17 1.01
N LYS A 7 -5.85 9.14 1.40
CA LYS A 7 -6.75 8.10 0.92
C LYS A 7 -6.92 8.17 -0.60
N SER A 8 -7.00 9.37 -1.13
CA SER A 8 -7.13 9.57 -2.57
C SER A 8 -5.90 9.04 -3.32
N ILE A 9 -4.73 9.21 -2.73
CA ILE A 9 -3.49 8.74 -3.34
C ILE A 9 -3.43 7.21 -3.31
N ALA A 10 -3.85 6.61 -2.21
CA ALA A 10 -3.76 5.15 -2.05
C ALA A 10 -4.79 4.40 -2.91
N ARG A 11 -5.94 5.00 -3.14
CA ARG A 11 -7.06 4.34 -3.81
C ARG A 11 -6.68 3.77 -5.19
N PRO A 12 -6.04 4.54 -6.08
CA PRO A 12 -5.74 4.01 -7.43
C PRO A 12 -4.73 2.87 -7.41
N PHE A 13 -4.01 2.68 -6.31
CA PHE A 13 -3.08 1.58 -6.17
C PHE A 13 -3.73 0.33 -5.59
N GLY A 14 -5.02 0.39 -5.30
CA GLY A 14 -5.72 -0.75 -4.71
C GLY A 14 -5.47 -0.92 -3.23
N LEU A 15 -5.09 0.16 -2.54
CA LEU A 15 -4.87 0.12 -1.11
C LEU A 15 -5.90 0.97 -0.38
N THR A 16 -6.07 0.67 0.90
CA THR A 16 -6.90 1.46 1.80
C THR A 16 -6.00 2.07 2.87
N LEU A 17 -6.37 3.25 3.32
CA LEU A 17 -5.63 3.97 4.35
C LEU A 17 -6.65 4.57 5.29
N ARG A 18 -6.48 4.33 6.59
CA ARG A 18 -7.42 4.88 7.58
C ARG A 18 -6.71 5.09 8.90
N LYS A 19 -7.31 5.97 9.72
CA LYS A 19 -6.80 6.22 11.06
C LYS A 19 -7.47 5.24 12.00
N VAL A 20 -6.67 4.60 12.85
CA VAL A 20 -7.18 3.65 13.83
C VAL A 20 -7.25 4.30 15.22
N CYS A 21 -7.87 3.60 16.16
CA CYS A 21 -8.16 4.16 17.49
C CYS A 21 -6.92 4.62 18.24
N SER A 22 -5.80 3.96 18.03
CA SER A 22 -4.55 4.29 18.72
C SER A 22 -3.92 5.59 18.21
N GLY A 23 -4.46 6.17 17.13
CA GLY A 23 -3.91 7.37 16.54
C GLY A 23 -3.00 7.09 15.36
N ASP A 24 -2.71 5.84 15.11
CA ASP A 24 -1.89 5.45 13.98
C ASP A 24 -2.72 5.39 12.70
N TYR A 25 -2.03 5.34 11.57
CA TYR A 25 -2.66 5.14 10.26
C TYR A 25 -2.38 3.72 9.83
N ARG A 26 -3.41 3.05 9.34
CA ARG A 26 -3.31 1.67 8.87
C ARG A 26 -3.39 1.66 7.35
N VAL A 27 -2.37 1.08 6.72
CA VAL A 27 -2.29 0.96 5.27
C VAL A 27 -2.32 -0.53 4.93
N ASN A 28 -3.21 -0.91 4.02
CA ASN A 28 -3.30 -2.32 3.62
C ASN A 28 -3.89 -2.41 2.23
N PHE A 29 -3.68 -3.53 1.58
CA PHE A 29 -4.37 -3.83 0.33
C PHE A 29 -5.85 -4.02 0.61
N ARG A 30 -6.69 -3.70 -0.37
CA ARG A 30 -8.13 -3.85 -0.21
C ARG A 30 -8.52 -5.30 0.04
N ASP A 31 -7.80 -6.22 -0.60
CA ASP A 31 -8.02 -7.66 -0.43
C ASP A 31 -7.01 -8.28 0.54
N GLY A 32 -6.25 -7.47 1.24
CA GLY A 32 -5.25 -7.96 2.17
C GLY A 32 -5.83 -8.30 3.54
N ASN A 33 -5.09 -9.10 4.28
CA ASN A 33 -5.47 -9.43 5.65
C ASN A 33 -4.56 -8.69 6.63
N GLU A 34 -4.71 -9.00 7.91
CA GLU A 34 -3.99 -8.29 8.96
C GLU A 34 -2.47 -8.45 8.84
N THR A 35 -2.00 -9.54 8.28
CA THR A 35 -0.56 -9.78 8.18
C THR A 35 0.13 -8.85 7.17
N THR A 36 -0.62 -8.28 6.25
CA THR A 36 -0.07 -7.35 5.27
C THR A 36 -0.26 -5.89 5.66
N ALA A 37 -0.92 -5.63 6.79
CA ALA A 37 -1.19 -4.26 7.21
C ALA A 37 0.08 -3.59 7.71
N TYR A 38 0.21 -2.30 7.40
CA TYR A 38 1.33 -1.48 7.86
C TYR A 38 0.79 -0.35 8.71
N TYR A 39 1.40 -0.13 9.86
CA TYR A 39 0.97 0.89 10.81
C TYR A 39 2.05 1.94 10.98
N THR A 40 1.65 3.20 11.03
CA THR A 40 2.56 4.32 11.25
C THR A 40 1.78 5.49 11.82
N ASP A 41 2.45 6.31 12.62
CA ASP A 41 1.82 7.51 13.17
C ASP A 41 2.05 8.74 12.28
N ASN A 42 2.71 8.56 11.16
CA ASN A 42 3.02 9.65 10.23
C ASN A 42 2.24 9.45 8.92
N LEU A 43 1.42 10.45 8.57
CA LEU A 43 0.57 10.34 7.40
C LEU A 43 1.36 10.26 6.10
N GLU A 44 2.44 11.03 5.99
CA GLU A 44 3.28 10.97 4.80
C GLU A 44 3.96 9.63 4.66
N ASP A 45 4.40 9.07 5.78
CA ASP A 45 4.98 7.74 5.77
C ASP A 45 3.96 6.70 5.35
N ALA A 46 2.70 6.87 5.77
CA ALA A 46 1.63 5.97 5.36
C ALA A 46 1.44 5.99 3.86
N VAL A 47 1.47 7.17 3.25
CA VAL A 47 1.33 7.30 1.80
C VAL A 47 2.51 6.65 1.09
N ASN A 48 3.73 6.90 1.58
CA ASN A 48 4.91 6.29 1.00
C ASN A 48 4.86 4.77 1.11
N ALA A 49 4.37 4.27 2.24
CA ALA A 49 4.21 2.84 2.44
C ALA A 49 3.21 2.26 1.44
N ALA A 50 2.10 2.96 1.20
CA ALA A 50 1.11 2.51 0.24
C ALA A 50 1.72 2.37 -1.15
N VAL A 51 2.49 3.36 -1.58
CA VAL A 51 3.14 3.34 -2.88
C VAL A 51 4.13 2.18 -2.96
N GLU A 52 4.93 2.00 -1.90
CA GLU A 52 5.91 0.92 -1.87
C GLU A 52 5.26 -0.45 -1.89
N MET A 53 4.19 -0.61 -1.14
CA MET A 53 3.47 -1.88 -1.10
C MET A 53 2.91 -2.22 -2.49
N ALA A 54 2.32 -1.23 -3.15
CA ALA A 54 1.78 -1.41 -4.49
C ALA A 54 2.86 -1.78 -5.49
N ARG A 55 4.01 -1.11 -5.37
CA ARG A 55 5.14 -1.38 -6.26
C ARG A 55 5.67 -2.79 -6.09
N LYS A 56 5.85 -3.21 -4.83
CA LYS A 56 6.35 -4.55 -4.55
C LYS A 56 5.39 -5.61 -5.05
N ARG A 57 4.09 -5.37 -4.86
CA ARG A 57 3.09 -6.32 -5.33
C ARG A 57 3.11 -6.44 -6.85
N ALA A 58 3.25 -5.31 -7.55
CA ALA A 58 3.30 -5.31 -9.00
C ALA A 58 4.52 -6.06 -9.50
N LEU A 59 5.66 -5.91 -8.83
CA LEU A 59 6.88 -6.59 -9.22
C LEU A 59 6.77 -8.10 -9.01
N ARG A 60 6.08 -8.52 -7.94
CA ARG A 60 5.94 -9.94 -7.63
C ARG A 60 4.97 -10.64 -8.57
N THR A 61 3.94 -9.96 -8.97
CA THR A 61 2.92 -10.53 -9.84
C THR A 61 3.14 -10.17 -11.30
N GLY A 62 4.26 -9.52 -11.59
CA GLY A 62 4.55 -9.04 -12.93
C GLY A 62 4.44 -10.13 -13.98
N PRO A 63 4.21 -9.78 -15.16
CA PRO A 63 3.91 -10.69 -16.27
C PRO A 63 4.95 -11.83 -16.45
N SER A 64 4.81 -11.42 -15.76
CA SER A 64 5.37 -12.15 -15.85
C SER A 64 5.62 -12.68 -15.90
N GLY A 65 5.72 -12.79 -15.93
CA GLY A 65 6.01 -13.21 -15.93
C GLY A 65 6.47 -13.44 -16.02
N SER A 66 6.54 -13.41 -16.43
CA SER A 66 7.07 -13.52 -16.50
C SER A 66 7.73 -13.43 -16.45
N ASN A 67 8.03 -13.58 -16.80
CA ASN A 67 8.81 -13.47 -16.62
C ASN A 67 9.42 -13.42 -16.48
N GLU A 68 9.56 -13.67 -16.79
CA GLU A 68 10.26 -13.64 -16.55
C GLU A 68 10.86 -13.39 -16.55
N GLN A 69 10.98 -13.63 -16.91
CA GLN A 69 11.72 -13.39 -16.81
C GLN A 69 12.34 -12.96 -16.80
N MET A 70 12.47 -13.23 -17.28
CA MET A 70 13.14 -12.89 -17.15
C MET A 70 13.60 -12.50 -17.08
N PHE A 71 13.51 -12.69 -17.52
CA PHE A 71 13.96 -12.40 -17.29
C PHE A 71 14.10 -12.26 -17.30
N GLY A 72 13.81 -12.41 -17.59
CA GLY A 72 13.98 -12.38 -17.57
C GLY A 72 14.02 -12.32 -17.46
#